data_7f9331245cd234dbd4c50691047b8fb5
#
_entry.id   7f9331245cd234dbd4c50691047b8fb5
#
_cell.length_a   1.000
_cell.length_b   1.000
_cell.length_c   1.000
_cell.angle_alpha   90.00
_cell.angle_beta   90.00
_cell.angle_gamma   90.00
#
_symmetry.space_group_name_H-M   'P 1'
#
loop_
_entity.id
_entity.type
_entity.pdbx_description
1 polymer ?
#
loop_
_entity_poly.entity_id
_entity_poly.type
_entity_poly.pdbx_seq_one_letter_code
_entity_poly.pdbx_strand_id
1 'polypeptide(L)'
;MADRTPPLGTDELRVLVERGEIDTVVLAFPDMQGRLQGKRFAASFFLDEVLEHGTEGCNYLLAVDTDMNTVDGFAMSSWSNGYGDFAMRPDLTTLRPIPWHEGTALVMADLSWEDGSPVAAAPRQILRRQLERLAAHGLTAHVGTELEFIVFKDTYEQAWDRAYRGLTPANQYNIDYSVLGTGRVEPLLRRIRNEMATAGLTVESAKGECNPGQHEIVFRYDEALVTCDQHAVYKTGSKEIAAQEGVALTFMAKFNEREGNSCHIHLSLQDTDGRSVMAGEDGAMSPVMRHFLAGQLAALRDFSLLYAPNINSYKRFQPGSFAPTAVAWGHDNRTCALRVVGHGRSMRFENRLPGGDVNPYLAVAGLVAAGLHGIEHGLELPDACEGNAYTARYDQVPTSLREAAALWEDSQVAREAFGDDVVAHYRNMARVELEAFDAAVTDWELRRSFERL
;
A
#
# COMPACT_ATOMS: atom_id res chain seq x y z
N MET A 1 8.22 13.90 14.84
CA MET A 1 7.47 12.68 15.24
C MET A 1 7.31 12.73 16.73
N ALA A 2 6.08 12.64 17.23
CA ALA A 2 5.82 12.54 18.68
C ALA A 2 6.50 11.26 19.22
N ASP A 3 6.85 11.28 20.49
CA ASP A 3 7.47 10.17 21.22
C ASP A 3 6.43 9.03 21.34
N ARG A 4 6.30 8.23 20.28
CA ARG A 4 5.31 7.15 20.21
C ARG A 4 5.82 5.94 20.97
N THR A 5 5.03 5.44 21.90
CA THR A 5 5.30 4.17 22.56
C THR A 5 5.06 3.01 21.58
N PRO A 6 6.07 2.18 21.26
CA PRO A 6 5.89 1.02 20.39
C PRO A 6 4.96 -0.03 21.05
N PRO A 7 4.33 -0.92 20.26
CA PRO A 7 3.55 -2.04 20.79
C PRO A 7 4.33 -2.99 21.71
N LEU A 8 5.66 -3.05 21.54
CA LEU A 8 6.60 -3.76 22.40
C LEU A 8 7.79 -2.85 22.69
N GLY A 9 8.06 -2.56 23.95
CA GLY A 9 9.23 -1.76 24.36
C GLY A 9 10.53 -2.56 24.28
N THR A 10 11.67 -1.89 24.08
CA THR A 10 12.99 -2.55 24.02
C THR A 10 13.36 -3.23 25.34
N ASP A 11 13.06 -2.60 26.49
CA ASP A 11 13.30 -3.20 27.81
C ASP A 11 12.40 -4.41 28.05
N GLU A 12 11.17 -4.36 27.59
CA GLU A 12 10.24 -5.49 27.64
C GLU A 12 10.73 -6.63 26.74
N LEU A 13 11.21 -6.33 25.53
CA LEU A 13 11.84 -7.32 24.65
C LEU A 13 12.99 -8.04 25.35
N ARG A 14 13.89 -7.32 26.06
CA ARG A 14 14.99 -7.92 26.83
C ARG A 14 14.47 -8.92 27.85
N VAL A 15 13.46 -8.54 28.63
CA VAL A 15 12.86 -9.42 29.64
C VAL A 15 12.25 -10.67 29.04
N LEU A 16 11.54 -10.53 27.90
CA LEU A 16 10.90 -11.66 27.21
C LEU A 16 11.96 -12.61 26.61
N VAL A 17 13.07 -12.06 26.09
CA VAL A 17 14.21 -12.87 25.60
C VAL A 17 14.90 -13.62 26.73
N GLU A 18 15.17 -12.98 27.88
CA GLU A 18 15.76 -13.63 29.07
C GLU A 18 14.88 -14.77 29.62
N ARG A 19 13.55 -14.66 29.48
CA ARG A 19 12.59 -15.69 29.87
C ARG A 19 12.40 -16.79 28.83
N GLY A 20 12.99 -16.64 27.64
CA GLY A 20 12.79 -17.57 26.54
C GLY A 20 11.40 -17.49 25.90
N GLU A 21 10.65 -16.40 26.14
CA GLU A 21 9.33 -16.15 25.55
C GLU A 21 9.44 -15.57 24.15
N ILE A 22 10.55 -14.88 23.81
CA ILE A 22 10.94 -14.44 22.48
C ILE A 22 12.34 -14.96 22.19
N ASP A 23 12.51 -15.68 21.07
CA ASP A 23 13.78 -16.21 20.60
C ASP A 23 14.19 -15.64 19.22
N THR A 24 13.26 -15.01 18.52
CA THR A 24 13.45 -14.52 17.14
C THR A 24 13.01 -13.07 17.00
N VAL A 25 13.83 -12.24 16.35
CA VAL A 25 13.46 -10.90 15.89
C VAL A 25 13.56 -10.82 14.38
N VAL A 26 12.46 -10.44 13.72
CA VAL A 26 12.41 -10.15 12.28
C VAL A 26 12.69 -8.67 12.08
N LEU A 27 13.79 -8.35 11.39
CA LEU A 27 14.05 -7.00 10.90
C LEU A 27 13.64 -6.94 9.43
N ALA A 28 12.67 -6.09 9.10
CA ALA A 28 12.06 -6.04 7.78
C ALA A 28 11.93 -4.62 7.23
N PHE A 29 11.94 -4.50 5.90
CA PHE A 29 11.66 -3.26 5.16
C PHE A 29 10.75 -3.54 3.96
N PRO A 30 9.97 -2.56 3.48
CA PRO A 30 9.16 -2.72 2.27
C PRO A 30 10.03 -2.61 1.02
N ASP A 31 9.89 -3.58 0.09
CA ASP A 31 10.47 -3.48 -1.25
C ASP A 31 9.62 -2.58 -2.19
N MET A 32 10.00 -2.49 -3.47
CA MET A 32 9.31 -1.67 -4.46
C MET A 32 7.83 -2.04 -4.63
N GLN A 33 7.47 -3.30 -4.41
CA GLN A 33 6.10 -3.81 -4.49
C GLN A 33 5.34 -3.71 -3.15
N GLY A 34 5.99 -3.21 -2.08
CA GLY A 34 5.42 -3.13 -0.73
C GLY A 34 5.43 -4.46 0.03
N ARG A 35 6.21 -5.45 -0.44
CA ARG A 35 6.42 -6.72 0.28
C ARG A 35 7.47 -6.50 1.37
N LEU A 36 7.33 -7.20 2.50
CA LEU A 36 8.35 -7.17 3.53
C LEU A 36 9.52 -8.09 3.14
N GLN A 37 10.71 -7.51 3.02
CA GLN A 37 11.99 -8.17 2.85
C GLN A 37 12.82 -7.98 4.11
N GLY A 38 13.75 -8.89 4.42
CA GLY A 38 14.57 -8.74 5.61
C GLY A 38 15.21 -10.03 6.11
N LYS A 39 15.54 -10.04 7.41
CA LYS A 39 16.25 -11.15 8.06
C LYS A 39 15.58 -11.53 9.36
N ARG A 40 15.69 -12.81 9.75
CA ARG A 40 15.36 -13.31 11.07
C ARG A 40 16.65 -13.48 11.87
N PHE A 41 16.69 -12.92 13.05
CA PHE A 41 17.83 -12.99 13.97
C PHE A 41 17.46 -13.80 15.21
N ALA A 42 18.44 -14.52 15.78
CA ALA A 42 18.33 -14.92 17.18
C ALA A 42 18.15 -13.67 18.03
N ALA A 43 17.17 -13.66 18.93
CA ALA A 43 16.81 -12.45 19.65
C ALA A 43 17.95 -11.91 20.53
N SER A 44 18.81 -12.78 21.10
CA SER A 44 20.01 -12.37 21.84
C SER A 44 20.99 -11.62 20.91
N PHE A 45 21.27 -12.15 19.73
CA PHE A 45 22.16 -11.49 18.77
C PHE A 45 21.58 -10.14 18.28
N PHE A 46 20.28 -10.08 18.09
CA PHE A 46 19.61 -8.80 17.74
C PHE A 46 19.85 -7.75 18.84
N LEU A 47 19.68 -8.13 20.10
CA LEU A 47 19.87 -7.22 21.26
C LEU A 47 21.33 -6.81 21.49
N ASP A 48 22.26 -7.70 21.19
CA ASP A 48 23.68 -7.47 21.46
C ASP A 48 24.37 -6.69 20.33
N GLU A 49 23.95 -6.89 19.08
CA GLU A 49 24.66 -6.36 17.89
C GLU A 49 23.73 -5.52 17.00
N VAL A 50 22.59 -6.07 16.56
CA VAL A 50 21.78 -5.45 15.49
C VAL A 50 21.06 -4.19 16.00
N LEU A 51 20.67 -4.18 17.26
CA LEU A 51 19.97 -3.07 17.91
C LEU A 51 20.77 -1.76 17.81
N GLU A 52 22.08 -1.82 18.02
CA GLU A 52 22.97 -0.67 18.04
C GLU A 52 23.59 -0.40 16.65
N HIS A 53 24.08 -1.47 16.02
CA HIS A 53 24.87 -1.33 14.78
C HIS A 53 24.06 -1.46 13.50
N GLY A 54 22.83 -2.01 13.58
CA GLY A 54 22.05 -2.40 12.41
C GLY A 54 22.62 -3.65 11.76
N THR A 55 22.28 -3.86 10.49
CA THR A 55 22.82 -4.94 9.66
C THR A 55 22.85 -4.48 8.22
N GLU A 56 23.47 -5.25 7.36
CA GLU A 56 23.56 -4.95 5.93
C GLU A 56 22.62 -5.83 5.12
N GLY A 57 22.27 -5.40 3.93
CA GLY A 57 21.51 -6.14 2.94
C GLY A 57 21.91 -5.72 1.53
N CYS A 58 21.91 -6.67 0.60
CA CYS A 58 22.31 -6.35 -0.77
C CYS A 58 21.32 -5.36 -1.40
N ASN A 59 21.84 -4.34 -2.06
CA ASN A 59 21.03 -3.26 -2.63
C ASN A 59 20.14 -3.72 -3.80
N TYR A 60 20.39 -4.89 -4.40
CA TYR A 60 19.51 -5.46 -5.42
C TYR A 60 18.09 -5.70 -4.91
N LEU A 61 17.87 -5.82 -3.60
CA LEU A 61 16.53 -6.01 -3.01
C LEU A 61 15.55 -4.87 -3.35
N LEU A 62 16.07 -3.73 -3.80
CA LEU A 62 15.28 -2.63 -4.37
C LEU A 62 15.47 -2.48 -5.89
N ALA A 63 15.96 -3.52 -6.58
CA ALA A 63 16.26 -3.50 -8.01
C ALA A 63 16.00 -4.87 -8.67
N VAL A 64 14.93 -5.54 -8.26
CA VAL A 64 14.50 -6.86 -8.75
C VAL A 64 13.11 -6.80 -9.34
N ASP A 65 12.78 -7.81 -10.16
CA ASP A 65 11.39 -8.03 -10.59
C ASP A 65 10.54 -8.68 -9.48
N THR A 66 9.30 -9.01 -9.80
CA THR A 66 8.37 -9.65 -8.85
C THR A 66 8.82 -11.07 -8.44
N ASP A 67 9.58 -11.75 -9.30
CA ASP A 67 10.13 -13.08 -9.05
C ASP A 67 11.51 -13.04 -8.36
N MET A 68 11.96 -11.86 -7.91
CA MET A 68 13.25 -11.61 -7.27
C MET A 68 14.47 -11.80 -8.18
N ASN A 69 14.29 -11.78 -9.51
CA ASN A 69 15.41 -11.77 -10.43
C ASN A 69 16.04 -10.38 -10.50
N THR A 70 17.36 -10.33 -10.54
CA THR A 70 18.09 -9.10 -10.84
C THR A 70 17.83 -8.68 -12.28
N VAL A 71 17.50 -7.41 -12.48
CA VAL A 71 17.16 -6.85 -13.79
C VAL A 71 17.94 -5.57 -14.07
N ASP A 72 18.15 -5.26 -15.33
CA ASP A 72 18.92 -4.09 -15.74
C ASP A 72 18.10 -2.79 -15.69
N GLY A 73 18.83 -1.66 -15.70
CA GLY A 73 18.27 -0.32 -15.82
C GLY A 73 18.08 0.44 -14.49
N PHE A 74 18.41 -0.17 -13.36
CA PHE A 74 18.44 0.51 -12.07
C PHE A 74 19.83 1.14 -11.82
N ALA A 75 19.89 2.44 -11.62
CA ALA A 75 21.15 3.15 -11.41
C ALA A 75 21.85 2.74 -10.10
N MET A 76 21.07 2.44 -9.05
CA MET A 76 21.59 2.12 -7.72
C MET A 76 22.20 0.73 -7.62
N SER A 77 21.84 -0.23 -8.49
CA SER A 77 22.22 -1.62 -8.38
C SER A 77 22.27 -2.29 -9.75
N SER A 78 23.43 -2.83 -10.14
CA SER A 78 23.64 -3.49 -11.42
C SER A 78 24.90 -4.34 -11.42
N TRP A 79 25.05 -5.21 -12.42
CA TRP A 79 26.29 -5.95 -12.66
C TRP A 79 27.50 -5.03 -12.85
N SER A 80 27.31 -3.83 -13.40
CA SER A 80 28.41 -2.90 -13.66
C SER A 80 28.93 -2.21 -12.40
N ASN A 81 28.11 -2.05 -11.36
CA ASN A 81 28.51 -1.47 -10.07
C ASN A 81 28.69 -2.50 -8.94
N GLY A 82 28.57 -3.80 -9.24
CA GLY A 82 28.98 -4.90 -8.38
C GLY A 82 27.99 -5.24 -7.23
N TYR A 83 26.74 -4.74 -7.27
CA TYR A 83 25.71 -5.07 -6.27
C TYR A 83 26.19 -4.88 -4.82
N GLY A 84 26.54 -3.67 -4.43
CA GLY A 84 26.93 -3.34 -3.05
C GLY A 84 25.79 -3.51 -2.05
N ASP A 85 26.05 -3.21 -0.79
CA ASP A 85 25.09 -3.31 0.28
C ASP A 85 24.52 -1.94 0.67
N PHE A 86 23.39 -1.96 1.35
CA PHE A 86 22.85 -0.85 2.15
C PHE A 86 22.75 -1.28 3.62
N ALA A 87 22.80 -0.33 4.53
CA ALA A 87 22.56 -0.58 5.94
C ALA A 87 21.04 -0.62 6.22
N MET A 88 20.62 -1.58 7.06
CA MET A 88 19.28 -1.75 7.59
C MET A 88 19.29 -1.33 9.05
N ARG A 89 18.69 -0.19 9.39
CA ARG A 89 18.63 0.37 10.74
C ARG A 89 17.26 0.13 11.37
N PRO A 90 17.16 -0.54 12.54
CA PRO A 90 15.89 -0.77 13.20
C PRO A 90 15.20 0.55 13.59
N ASP A 91 13.93 0.74 13.23
CA ASP A 91 13.07 1.77 13.78
C ASP A 91 12.30 1.21 14.98
N LEU A 92 12.84 1.40 16.16
CA LEU A 92 12.32 0.81 17.40
C LEU A 92 10.90 1.28 17.76
N THR A 93 10.43 2.38 17.18
CA THR A 93 9.04 2.82 17.34
C THR A 93 8.03 1.87 16.72
N THR A 94 8.51 0.95 15.87
CA THR A 94 7.69 -0.04 15.16
C THR A 94 7.76 -1.44 15.77
N LEU A 95 8.62 -1.65 16.79
CA LEU A 95 8.82 -2.95 17.43
C LEU A 95 7.51 -3.50 17.99
N ARG A 96 7.18 -4.75 17.63
CA ARG A 96 5.92 -5.40 17.98
C ARG A 96 6.02 -6.92 18.05
N PRO A 97 5.16 -7.61 18.82
CA PRO A 97 5.02 -9.05 18.69
C PRO A 97 4.31 -9.38 17.36
N ILE A 98 4.60 -10.56 16.82
CA ILE A 98 3.84 -11.15 15.71
C ILE A 98 3.30 -12.53 16.14
N PRO A 99 2.11 -12.57 16.79
CA PRO A 99 1.63 -13.73 17.54
C PRO A 99 1.34 -14.97 16.68
N TRP A 100 1.19 -14.82 15.37
CA TRP A 100 1.06 -15.96 14.44
C TRP A 100 2.37 -16.72 14.21
N HIS A 101 3.48 -16.23 14.74
CA HIS A 101 4.75 -16.94 14.86
C HIS A 101 5.18 -16.95 16.33
N GLU A 102 5.14 -18.13 16.93
CA GLU A 102 5.54 -18.32 18.34
C GLU A 102 6.94 -17.75 18.58
N GLY A 103 7.15 -17.10 19.71
CA GLY A 103 8.43 -16.57 20.13
C GLY A 103 9.02 -15.45 19.25
N THR A 104 8.21 -14.77 18.46
CA THR A 104 8.73 -13.85 17.44
C THR A 104 8.24 -12.41 17.65
N ALA A 105 9.19 -11.46 17.51
CA ALA A 105 8.93 -10.03 17.36
C ALA A 105 9.33 -9.54 15.96
N LEU A 106 8.79 -8.40 15.54
CA LEU A 106 9.12 -7.73 14.28
C LEU A 106 9.43 -6.26 14.53
N VAL A 107 10.41 -5.74 13.78
CA VAL A 107 10.75 -4.32 13.73
C VAL A 107 11.00 -3.90 12.29
N MET A 108 10.49 -2.72 11.89
CA MET A 108 10.77 -2.16 10.57
C MET A 108 12.16 -1.55 10.51
N ALA A 109 12.80 -1.61 9.34
CA ALA A 109 14.08 -0.99 9.09
C ALA A 109 13.96 0.21 8.16
N ASP A 110 14.72 1.25 8.46
CA ASP A 110 15.09 2.29 7.51
C ASP A 110 16.39 1.90 6.78
N LEU A 111 16.47 2.27 5.50
CA LEU A 111 17.61 1.93 4.65
C LEU A 111 18.50 3.16 4.42
N SER A 112 19.81 2.99 4.60
CA SER A 112 20.81 4.03 4.35
C SER A 112 22.03 3.46 3.65
N TRP A 113 22.73 4.30 2.92
CA TRP A 113 24.05 3.99 2.39
C TRP A 113 25.11 3.96 3.50
N GLU A 114 26.32 3.51 3.18
CA GLU A 114 27.43 3.44 4.14
C GLU A 114 27.78 4.82 4.75
N ASP A 115 27.63 5.90 3.98
CA ASP A 115 27.83 7.28 4.45
C ASP A 115 26.70 7.81 5.36
N GLY A 116 25.67 6.99 5.63
CA GLY A 116 24.51 7.34 6.42
C GLY A 116 23.39 8.08 5.66
N SER A 117 23.59 8.41 4.38
CA SER A 117 22.54 9.03 3.57
C SER A 117 21.41 8.03 3.30
N PRO A 118 20.13 8.47 3.28
CA PRO A 118 19.01 7.58 3.04
C PRO A 118 19.03 7.04 1.61
N VAL A 119 18.59 5.76 1.45
CA VAL A 119 18.38 5.15 0.12
C VAL A 119 17.14 5.78 -0.51
N ALA A 120 17.36 6.69 -1.45
CA ALA A 120 16.30 7.55 -2.03
C ALA A 120 15.14 6.74 -2.67
N ALA A 121 15.42 5.57 -3.23
CA ALA A 121 14.43 4.70 -3.88
C ALA A 121 13.63 3.82 -2.89
N ALA A 122 14.01 3.76 -1.62
CA ALA A 122 13.31 2.95 -0.62
C ALA A 122 11.92 3.53 -0.33
N PRO A 123 10.82 2.75 -0.44
CA PRO A 123 9.46 3.27 -0.31
C PRO A 123 9.21 4.00 1.00
N ARG A 124 9.72 3.46 2.12
CA ARG A 124 9.57 4.06 3.45
C ARG A 124 10.28 5.42 3.54
N GLN A 125 11.46 5.57 2.91
CA GLN A 125 12.20 6.83 2.86
C GLN A 125 11.53 7.85 1.94
N ILE A 126 10.95 7.41 0.82
CA ILE A 126 10.16 8.27 -0.07
C ILE A 126 8.99 8.89 0.70
N LEU A 127 8.25 8.10 1.47
CA LEU A 127 7.15 8.60 2.30
C LEU A 127 7.66 9.56 3.38
N ARG A 128 8.72 9.21 4.13
CA ARG A 128 9.30 10.09 5.16
C ARG A 128 9.64 11.47 4.61
N ARG A 129 10.28 11.53 3.44
CA ARG A 129 10.63 12.78 2.79
C ARG A 129 9.41 13.65 2.47
N GLN A 130 8.30 13.05 2.01
CA GLN A 130 7.07 13.81 1.76
C GLN A 130 6.41 14.28 3.06
N LEU A 131 6.45 13.46 4.12
CA LEU A 131 5.93 13.85 5.43
C LEU A 131 6.78 14.98 6.07
N GLU A 132 8.09 14.99 5.87
CA GLU A 132 8.98 16.10 6.30
C GLU A 132 8.65 17.38 5.55
N ARG A 133 8.38 17.33 4.23
CA ARG A 133 7.90 18.48 3.45
C ARG A 133 6.56 18.98 3.99
N LEU A 134 5.63 18.10 4.28
CA LEU A 134 4.33 18.45 4.86
C LEU A 134 4.48 19.10 6.23
N ALA A 135 5.36 18.57 7.08
CA ALA A 135 5.67 19.14 8.39
C ALA A 135 6.26 20.54 8.32
N ALA A 136 7.04 20.86 7.27
CA ALA A 136 7.55 22.22 7.04
C ALA A 136 6.42 23.25 6.78
N HIS A 137 5.23 22.79 6.36
CA HIS A 137 4.01 23.60 6.28
C HIS A 137 3.18 23.62 7.58
N GLY A 138 3.70 23.03 8.68
CA GLY A 138 2.99 22.91 9.95
C GLY A 138 1.83 21.90 9.92
N LEU A 139 1.89 20.93 9.02
CA LEU A 139 0.83 19.94 8.81
C LEU A 139 1.31 18.51 9.06
N THR A 140 0.41 17.65 9.54
CA THR A 140 0.60 16.21 9.66
C THR A 140 -0.52 15.48 8.91
N ALA A 141 -0.17 14.36 8.26
CA ALA A 141 -1.12 13.52 7.55
C ALA A 141 -1.55 12.32 8.40
N HIS A 142 -2.86 12.11 8.49
CA HIS A 142 -3.49 10.92 9.08
C HIS A 142 -4.17 10.13 7.97
N VAL A 143 -3.90 8.82 7.94
CA VAL A 143 -4.31 7.95 6.84
C VAL A 143 -4.99 6.70 7.37
N GLY A 144 -6.05 6.25 6.68
CA GLY A 144 -6.67 4.93 6.85
C GLY A 144 -6.70 4.20 5.50
N THR A 145 -6.47 2.90 5.50
CA THR A 145 -6.57 2.06 4.30
C THR A 145 -7.67 1.01 4.46
N GLU A 146 -8.56 0.92 3.45
CA GLU A 146 -9.59 -0.11 3.32
C GLU A 146 -9.08 -1.15 2.32
N LEU A 147 -8.44 -2.23 2.83
CA LEU A 147 -7.78 -3.23 2.00
C LEU A 147 -8.62 -4.50 1.87
N GLU A 148 -9.12 -4.74 0.67
CA GLU A 148 -9.93 -5.90 0.32
C GLU A 148 -9.07 -7.10 -0.12
N PHE A 149 -9.58 -8.31 0.10
CA PHE A 149 -8.96 -9.58 -0.30
C PHE A 149 -9.99 -10.66 -0.59
N ILE A 150 -9.61 -11.64 -1.41
CA ILE A 150 -10.45 -12.81 -1.71
C ILE A 150 -9.86 -14.04 -1.05
N VAL A 151 -10.70 -14.82 -0.35
CA VAL A 151 -10.35 -16.08 0.31
C VAL A 151 -10.79 -17.26 -0.54
N PHE A 152 -9.89 -18.23 -0.71
CA PHE A 152 -10.13 -19.52 -1.38
C PHE A 152 -10.00 -20.66 -0.38
N LYS A 153 -10.76 -21.75 -0.64
CA LYS A 153 -10.68 -22.99 0.15
C LYS A 153 -9.44 -23.82 -0.21
N ASP A 154 -8.83 -23.53 -1.34
CA ASP A 154 -7.58 -24.15 -1.80
C ASP A 154 -6.40 -23.56 -1.00
N THR A 155 -5.36 -24.37 -0.74
CA THR A 155 -4.09 -23.87 -0.18
C THR A 155 -3.29 -23.13 -1.22
N TYR A 156 -2.21 -22.43 -0.80
CA TYR A 156 -1.30 -21.79 -1.76
C TYR A 156 -0.62 -22.79 -2.69
N GLU A 157 -0.25 -23.98 -2.19
CA GLU A 157 0.36 -25.05 -2.98
C GLU A 157 -0.62 -25.59 -4.02
N GLN A 158 -1.87 -25.84 -3.63
CA GLN A 158 -2.92 -26.26 -4.55
C GLN A 158 -3.24 -25.21 -5.60
N ALA A 159 -3.20 -23.93 -5.22
CA ALA A 159 -3.37 -22.82 -6.16
C ALA A 159 -2.22 -22.77 -7.17
N TRP A 160 -0.99 -22.94 -6.71
CA TRP A 160 0.20 -23.02 -7.55
C TRP A 160 0.12 -24.18 -8.55
N ASP A 161 -0.15 -25.39 -8.08
CA ASP A 161 -0.25 -26.61 -8.91
C ASP A 161 -1.30 -26.49 -10.03
N ARG A 162 -2.34 -25.69 -9.79
CA ARG A 162 -3.40 -25.39 -10.76
C ARG A 162 -3.12 -24.19 -11.63
N ALA A 163 -1.93 -23.58 -11.55
CA ALA A 163 -1.63 -22.30 -12.19
C ALA A 163 -2.71 -21.24 -11.91
N TYR A 164 -3.21 -21.22 -10.66
CA TYR A 164 -4.25 -20.32 -10.13
C TYR A 164 -5.60 -20.40 -10.84
N ARG A 165 -5.93 -21.54 -11.46
CA ARG A 165 -7.20 -21.75 -12.18
C ARG A 165 -8.14 -22.69 -11.45
N GLY A 166 -9.44 -22.41 -11.59
CA GLY A 166 -10.47 -23.27 -11.00
C GLY A 166 -10.43 -23.32 -9.47
N LEU A 167 -9.92 -22.28 -8.83
CA LEU A 167 -9.91 -22.17 -7.38
C LEU A 167 -11.34 -22.01 -6.85
N THR A 168 -11.58 -22.51 -5.65
CA THR A 168 -12.89 -22.49 -5.00
C THR A 168 -12.98 -21.32 -4.02
N PRO A 169 -13.71 -20.23 -4.33
CA PRO A 169 -13.90 -19.15 -3.36
C PRO A 169 -14.55 -19.65 -2.06
N ALA A 170 -14.23 -19.02 -0.95
CA ALA A 170 -14.79 -19.38 0.35
C ALA A 170 -16.33 -19.23 0.40
N ASN A 171 -16.88 -18.31 -0.38
CA ASN A 171 -18.30 -18.09 -0.60
C ASN A 171 -18.62 -18.17 -2.10
N GLN A 172 -19.83 -18.63 -2.46
CA GLN A 172 -20.26 -18.84 -3.85
C GLN A 172 -21.20 -17.76 -4.39
N TYR A 173 -21.58 -16.78 -3.58
CA TYR A 173 -22.49 -15.69 -3.93
C TYR A 173 -21.98 -14.39 -3.32
N ASN A 174 -22.56 -13.26 -3.76
CA ASN A 174 -22.28 -11.94 -3.20
C ASN A 174 -22.66 -11.89 -1.72
N ILE A 175 -21.70 -11.54 -0.87
CA ILE A 175 -21.85 -11.47 0.58
C ILE A 175 -21.68 -10.06 1.13
N ASP A 176 -21.78 -9.05 0.26
CA ASP A 176 -21.63 -7.66 0.65
C ASP A 176 -22.54 -7.32 1.84
N TYR A 177 -21.94 -6.89 2.94
CA TYR A 177 -22.58 -6.65 4.25
C TYR A 177 -23.37 -7.84 4.84
N SER A 178 -23.26 -9.06 4.29
CA SER A 178 -23.99 -10.22 4.77
C SER A 178 -23.38 -10.81 6.05
N VAL A 179 -24.07 -10.66 7.18
CA VAL A 179 -23.66 -11.30 8.45
C VAL A 179 -23.63 -12.82 8.33
N LEU A 180 -24.64 -13.41 7.66
CA LEU A 180 -24.69 -14.87 7.41
C LEU A 180 -23.53 -15.31 6.51
N GLY A 181 -23.22 -14.52 5.46
CA GLY A 181 -22.18 -14.86 4.50
C GLY A 181 -20.78 -14.88 5.12
N THR A 182 -20.46 -13.90 5.95
CA THR A 182 -19.16 -13.80 6.63
C THR A 182 -18.97 -14.89 7.69
N GLY A 183 -20.07 -15.41 8.28
CA GLY A 183 -20.01 -16.44 9.32
C GLY A 183 -19.27 -17.72 8.92
N ARG A 184 -19.23 -18.06 7.61
CA ARG A 184 -18.49 -19.23 7.10
C ARG A 184 -16.97 -19.06 7.15
N VAL A 185 -16.50 -17.82 7.09
CA VAL A 185 -15.08 -17.46 7.06
C VAL A 185 -14.64 -16.86 8.40
N GLU A 186 -15.59 -16.68 9.33
CA GLU A 186 -15.33 -16.05 10.63
C GLU A 186 -14.17 -16.67 11.43
N PRO A 187 -13.92 -17.99 11.44
CA PRO A 187 -12.73 -18.51 12.11
C PRO A 187 -11.43 -17.87 11.64
N LEU A 188 -11.23 -17.74 10.31
CA LEU A 188 -10.07 -17.06 9.74
C LEU A 188 -10.08 -15.56 10.04
N LEU A 189 -11.22 -14.88 9.77
CA LEU A 189 -11.34 -13.44 9.99
C LEU A 189 -11.11 -13.07 11.46
N ARG A 190 -11.65 -13.86 12.38
CA ARG A 190 -11.46 -13.68 13.83
C ARG A 190 -10.00 -13.85 14.23
N ARG A 191 -9.33 -14.87 13.68
CA ARG A 191 -7.92 -15.10 13.94
C ARG A 191 -7.08 -13.92 13.48
N ILE A 192 -7.27 -13.46 12.22
CA ILE A 192 -6.57 -12.28 11.69
C ILE A 192 -6.83 -11.06 12.57
N ARG A 193 -8.09 -10.74 12.91
CA ARG A 193 -8.42 -9.59 13.75
C ARG A 193 -7.73 -9.62 15.11
N ASN A 194 -7.76 -10.77 15.80
CA ASN A 194 -7.20 -10.90 17.13
C ASN A 194 -5.66 -10.83 17.12
N GLU A 195 -5.02 -11.49 16.17
CA GLU A 195 -3.57 -11.49 16.06
C GLU A 195 -3.04 -10.14 15.60
N MET A 196 -3.73 -9.44 14.70
CA MET A 196 -3.39 -8.05 14.36
C MET A 196 -3.57 -7.11 15.55
N ALA A 197 -4.62 -7.28 16.36
CA ALA A 197 -4.81 -6.49 17.57
C ALA A 197 -3.67 -6.71 18.58
N THR A 198 -3.24 -7.96 18.77
CA THR A 198 -2.09 -8.29 19.61
C THR A 198 -0.78 -7.72 19.06
N ALA A 199 -0.63 -7.65 17.74
CA ALA A 199 0.50 -6.99 17.07
C ALA A 199 0.44 -5.45 17.11
N GLY A 200 -0.53 -4.87 17.82
CA GLY A 200 -0.64 -3.43 18.06
C GLY A 200 -1.41 -2.65 17.00
N LEU A 201 -2.19 -3.34 16.13
CA LEU A 201 -3.08 -2.70 15.18
C LEU A 201 -4.48 -2.53 15.80
N THR A 202 -5.04 -1.33 15.72
CA THR A 202 -6.41 -1.11 16.23
C THR A 202 -7.43 -1.53 15.18
N VAL A 203 -8.01 -2.73 15.37
CA VAL A 203 -9.05 -3.28 14.48
C VAL A 203 -10.39 -2.60 14.76
N GLU A 204 -11.09 -2.13 13.72
CA GLU A 204 -12.44 -1.57 13.85
C GLU A 204 -13.54 -2.57 13.46
N SER A 205 -13.44 -3.17 12.27
CA SER A 205 -14.48 -4.06 11.76
C SER A 205 -13.97 -5.04 10.71
N ALA A 206 -14.84 -6.01 10.34
CA ALA A 206 -14.68 -6.86 9.18
C ALA A 206 -16.05 -7.07 8.52
N LYS A 207 -16.07 -7.07 7.19
CA LYS A 207 -17.30 -7.31 6.40
C LYS A 207 -17.03 -8.15 5.17
N GLY A 208 -18.09 -8.69 4.58
CA GLY A 208 -18.07 -9.27 3.24
C GLY A 208 -18.16 -8.21 2.16
N GLU A 209 -17.70 -8.56 0.97
CA GLU A 209 -17.70 -7.75 -0.24
C GLU A 209 -18.42 -8.44 -1.41
N CYS A 210 -18.50 -7.74 -2.56
CA CYS A 210 -19.33 -8.17 -3.68
C CYS A 210 -18.84 -9.43 -4.41
N ASN A 211 -17.51 -9.63 -4.55
CA ASN A 211 -16.97 -10.79 -5.24
C ASN A 211 -17.06 -12.05 -4.33
N PRO A 212 -17.42 -13.24 -4.84
CA PRO A 212 -17.40 -14.44 -4.05
C PRO A 212 -16.09 -14.66 -3.30
N GLY A 213 -16.18 -14.82 -1.97
CA GLY A 213 -15.03 -14.97 -1.08
C GLY A 213 -14.33 -13.68 -0.72
N GLN A 214 -14.83 -12.51 -1.16
CA GLN A 214 -14.21 -11.22 -0.90
C GLN A 214 -14.59 -10.67 0.46
N HIS A 215 -13.60 -10.13 1.16
CA HIS A 215 -13.71 -9.56 2.51
C HIS A 215 -12.85 -8.32 2.63
N GLU A 216 -13.18 -7.52 3.64
CA GLU A 216 -12.43 -6.36 4.08
C GLU A 216 -12.28 -6.40 5.60
N ILE A 217 -11.09 -6.07 6.12
CA ILE A 217 -10.85 -5.82 7.54
C ILE A 217 -10.36 -4.38 7.67
N VAL A 218 -11.08 -3.56 8.43
CA VAL A 218 -10.80 -2.15 8.62
C VAL A 218 -10.07 -1.92 9.92
N PHE A 219 -9.02 -1.09 9.84
CA PHE A 219 -8.23 -0.65 10.97
C PHE A 219 -8.41 0.85 11.19
N ARG A 220 -8.30 1.28 12.44
CA ARG A 220 -8.33 2.69 12.77
C ARG A 220 -7.19 3.42 12.07
N TYR A 221 -7.51 4.59 11.51
CA TYR A 221 -6.53 5.49 10.93
C TYR A 221 -5.49 5.95 11.96
N ASP A 222 -4.29 6.24 11.50
CA ASP A 222 -3.16 6.72 12.31
C ASP A 222 -2.31 7.71 11.48
N GLU A 223 -1.22 8.22 12.03
CA GLU A 223 -0.20 8.94 11.26
C GLU A 223 0.22 8.13 10.02
N ALA A 224 0.46 8.80 8.93
CA ALA A 224 0.60 8.18 7.62
C ALA A 224 1.66 7.07 7.56
N LEU A 225 2.86 7.27 8.14
CA LEU A 225 3.91 6.25 8.16
C LEU A 225 3.52 5.04 8.99
N VAL A 226 2.87 5.27 10.11
CA VAL A 226 2.38 4.21 11.01
C VAL A 226 1.35 3.33 10.30
N THR A 227 0.38 3.95 9.63
CA THR A 227 -0.63 3.21 8.85
C THR A 227 0.02 2.39 7.74
N CYS A 228 1.03 2.91 7.05
CA CYS A 228 1.75 2.16 6.02
C CYS A 228 2.52 0.96 6.59
N ASP A 229 3.19 1.12 7.73
CA ASP A 229 3.86 0.03 8.44
C ASP A 229 2.84 -1.04 8.90
N GLN A 230 1.71 -0.63 9.47
CA GLN A 230 0.62 -1.52 9.87
C GLN A 230 0.01 -2.25 8.68
N HIS A 231 -0.22 -1.58 7.55
CA HIS A 231 -0.71 -2.19 6.32
C HIS A 231 0.23 -3.29 5.80
N ALA A 232 1.54 -3.04 5.79
CA ALA A 232 2.53 -4.03 5.35
C ALA A 232 2.54 -5.27 6.27
N VAL A 233 2.46 -5.07 7.58
CA VAL A 233 2.35 -6.15 8.58
C VAL A 233 1.04 -6.92 8.40
N TYR A 234 -0.10 -6.22 8.26
CA TYR A 234 -1.40 -6.83 8.02
C TYR A 234 -1.43 -7.68 6.75
N LYS A 235 -0.93 -7.14 5.63
CA LYS A 235 -0.93 -7.82 4.33
C LYS A 235 -0.07 -9.09 4.35
N THR A 236 1.09 -9.05 5.02
CA THR A 236 1.97 -10.20 5.20
C THR A 236 1.37 -11.21 6.17
N GLY A 237 1.00 -10.78 7.37
CA GLY A 237 0.48 -11.66 8.43
C GLY A 237 -0.82 -12.35 8.03
N SER A 238 -1.72 -11.68 7.31
CA SER A 238 -2.96 -12.31 6.82
C SER A 238 -2.69 -13.49 5.88
N LYS A 239 -1.65 -13.39 5.01
CA LYS A 239 -1.25 -14.51 4.15
C LYS A 239 -0.63 -15.65 4.94
N GLU A 240 0.22 -15.34 5.91
CA GLU A 240 0.85 -16.34 6.79
C GLU A 240 -0.20 -17.07 7.64
N ILE A 241 -1.17 -16.34 8.22
CA ILE A 241 -2.28 -16.91 8.97
C ILE A 241 -3.17 -17.78 8.06
N ALA A 242 -3.49 -17.33 6.85
CA ALA A 242 -4.28 -18.11 5.89
C ALA A 242 -3.58 -19.42 5.52
N ALA A 243 -2.26 -19.40 5.29
CA ALA A 243 -1.47 -20.60 5.03
C ALA A 243 -1.53 -21.58 6.20
N GLN A 244 -1.44 -21.10 7.45
CA GLN A 244 -1.55 -21.92 8.66
C GLN A 244 -2.95 -22.50 8.84
N GLU A 245 -4.00 -21.81 8.37
CA GLU A 245 -5.40 -22.30 8.36
C GLU A 245 -5.69 -23.24 7.18
N GLY A 246 -4.71 -23.54 6.32
CA GLY A 246 -4.87 -24.43 5.18
C GLY A 246 -5.74 -23.84 4.05
N VAL A 247 -5.77 -22.51 3.92
CA VAL A 247 -6.50 -21.77 2.88
C VAL A 247 -5.57 -20.75 2.20
N ALA A 248 -5.99 -20.22 1.05
CA ALA A 248 -5.27 -19.12 0.42
C ALA A 248 -6.12 -17.85 0.41
N LEU A 249 -5.47 -16.70 0.50
CA LEU A 249 -6.09 -15.42 0.21
C LEU A 249 -5.23 -14.61 -0.77
N THR A 250 -5.86 -13.71 -1.52
CA THR A 250 -5.17 -12.85 -2.46
C THR A 250 -5.61 -11.40 -2.33
N PHE A 251 -4.63 -10.50 -2.40
CA PHE A 251 -4.82 -9.04 -2.55
C PHE A 251 -4.67 -8.60 -4.02
N MET A 252 -4.64 -9.51 -4.97
CA MET A 252 -4.56 -9.21 -6.39
C MET A 252 -5.67 -8.24 -6.79
N ALA A 253 -5.34 -7.16 -7.48
CA ALA A 253 -6.31 -6.10 -7.79
C ALA A 253 -7.51 -6.58 -8.59
N LYS A 254 -7.31 -7.53 -9.51
CA LYS A 254 -8.37 -8.12 -10.36
C LYS A 254 -8.11 -9.62 -10.56
N PHE A 255 -8.72 -10.45 -9.72
CA PHE A 255 -8.54 -11.90 -9.79
C PHE A 255 -9.38 -12.55 -10.91
N ASN A 256 -10.58 -12.04 -11.14
CA ASN A 256 -11.53 -12.55 -12.12
C ASN A 256 -12.28 -11.38 -12.80
N GLU A 257 -13.28 -11.67 -13.62
CA GLU A 257 -14.05 -10.67 -14.36
C GLU A 257 -15.08 -9.92 -13.49
N ARG A 258 -15.23 -10.30 -12.21
CA ARG A 258 -16.12 -9.64 -11.25
C ARG A 258 -15.41 -8.45 -10.59
N GLU A 259 -15.93 -7.99 -9.45
CA GLU A 259 -15.36 -6.90 -8.67
C GLU A 259 -13.90 -7.20 -8.28
N GLY A 260 -13.03 -6.19 -8.35
CA GLY A 260 -11.64 -6.31 -7.94
C GLY A 260 -11.46 -6.02 -6.46
N ASN A 261 -10.26 -6.28 -5.93
CA ASN A 261 -9.87 -5.83 -4.60
C ASN A 261 -9.39 -4.38 -4.66
N SER A 262 -10.05 -3.52 -3.89
CA SER A 262 -9.66 -2.13 -3.68
C SER A 262 -8.70 -2.00 -2.49
N CYS A 263 -8.01 -0.89 -2.45
CA CYS A 263 -7.39 -0.33 -1.26
C CYS A 263 -7.70 1.16 -1.24
N HIS A 264 -8.90 1.53 -0.81
CA HIS A 264 -9.24 2.93 -0.71
C HIS A 264 -8.39 3.59 0.38
N ILE A 265 -7.84 4.75 0.08
CA ILE A 265 -6.98 5.47 1.02
C ILE A 265 -7.67 6.75 1.45
N HIS A 266 -8.06 6.81 2.72
CA HIS A 266 -8.56 7.99 3.38
C HIS A 266 -7.42 8.84 3.89
N LEU A 267 -7.49 10.16 3.68
CA LEU A 267 -6.50 11.10 4.18
C LEU A 267 -7.16 12.33 4.79
N SER A 268 -6.66 12.75 5.94
CA SER A 268 -6.95 14.01 6.60
C SER A 268 -5.67 14.67 7.09
N LEU A 269 -5.72 15.99 7.26
CA LEU A 269 -4.61 16.79 7.76
C LEU A 269 -4.94 17.39 9.13
N GLN A 270 -3.92 17.49 9.97
CA GLN A 270 -3.97 18.18 11.25
C GLN A 270 -2.85 19.24 11.32
N ASP A 271 -3.08 20.28 12.12
CA ASP A 271 -2.06 21.25 12.49
C ASP A 271 -1.13 20.68 13.58
N THR A 272 -0.15 21.51 13.99
CA THR A 272 0.80 21.16 15.07
C THR A 272 0.16 20.97 16.45
N ASP A 273 -1.07 21.46 16.64
CA ASP A 273 -1.86 21.29 17.88
C ASP A 273 -2.76 20.02 17.82
N GLY A 274 -2.70 19.26 16.72
CA GLY A 274 -3.52 18.06 16.50
C GLY A 274 -4.98 18.36 16.12
N ARG A 275 -5.26 19.59 15.65
CA ARG A 275 -6.59 19.96 15.19
C ARG A 275 -6.73 19.70 13.70
N SER A 276 -7.86 19.11 13.29
CA SER A 276 -8.17 18.95 11.87
C SER A 276 -8.23 20.30 11.16
N VAL A 277 -7.51 20.41 10.04
CA VAL A 277 -7.54 21.59 9.16
C VAL A 277 -8.38 21.39 7.90
N MET A 278 -9.14 20.27 7.82
CA MET A 278 -9.93 19.93 6.64
C MET A 278 -11.22 20.75 6.52
N ALA A 279 -11.86 21.06 7.64
CA ALA A 279 -13.08 21.89 7.69
C ALA A 279 -12.78 23.28 8.23
N GLY A 280 -13.43 24.31 7.66
CA GLY A 280 -13.48 25.65 8.20
C GLY A 280 -14.42 25.76 9.39
N GLU A 281 -14.47 26.93 10.03
CA GLU A 281 -15.35 27.21 11.19
C GLU A 281 -16.84 27.09 10.85
N ASP A 282 -17.20 27.32 9.59
CA ASP A 282 -18.57 27.16 9.05
C ASP A 282 -18.94 25.70 8.73
N GLY A 283 -18.01 24.77 8.92
CA GLY A 283 -18.16 23.36 8.60
C GLY A 283 -18.00 22.99 7.11
N ALA A 284 -17.74 23.97 6.25
CA ALA A 284 -17.40 23.74 4.84
C ALA A 284 -15.93 23.31 4.69
N MET A 285 -15.53 22.90 3.49
CA MET A 285 -14.13 22.62 3.21
C MET A 285 -13.27 23.88 3.42
N SER A 286 -12.18 23.74 4.21
CA SER A 286 -11.21 24.81 4.42
C SER A 286 -10.46 25.17 3.13
N PRO A 287 -9.82 26.33 3.04
CA PRO A 287 -8.91 26.65 1.94
C PRO A 287 -7.81 25.60 1.78
N VAL A 288 -7.23 25.11 2.88
CA VAL A 288 -6.19 24.05 2.86
C VAL A 288 -6.71 22.79 2.19
N MET A 289 -7.90 22.32 2.59
CA MET A 289 -8.49 21.14 1.96
C MET A 289 -8.79 21.35 0.49
N ARG A 290 -9.30 22.54 0.10
CA ARG A 290 -9.60 22.84 -1.31
C ARG A 290 -8.35 22.79 -2.19
N HIS A 291 -7.28 23.44 -1.76
CA HIS A 291 -6.00 23.41 -2.48
C HIS A 291 -5.40 22.00 -2.51
N PHE A 292 -5.42 21.31 -1.37
CA PHE A 292 -4.91 19.94 -1.27
C PHE A 292 -5.66 18.97 -2.20
N LEU A 293 -6.99 19.07 -2.25
CA LEU A 293 -7.83 18.25 -3.13
C LEU A 293 -7.67 18.64 -4.61
N ALA A 294 -7.48 19.92 -4.92
CA ALA A 294 -7.17 20.39 -6.26
C ALA A 294 -5.84 19.80 -6.77
N GLY A 295 -4.82 19.77 -5.91
CA GLY A 295 -3.55 19.09 -6.20
C GLY A 295 -3.71 17.60 -6.47
N GLN A 296 -4.58 16.91 -5.71
CA GLN A 296 -4.89 15.50 -5.96
C GLN A 296 -5.42 15.29 -7.38
N LEU A 297 -6.38 16.12 -7.82
CA LEU A 297 -6.94 16.03 -9.18
C LEU A 297 -5.89 16.32 -10.25
N ALA A 298 -5.10 17.37 -10.06
CA ALA A 298 -4.08 17.80 -11.01
C ALA A 298 -3.03 16.72 -11.27
N ALA A 299 -2.58 16.01 -10.22
CA ALA A 299 -1.56 14.98 -10.29
C ALA A 299 -2.11 13.55 -10.42
N LEU A 300 -3.43 13.35 -10.46
CA LEU A 300 -4.05 12.01 -10.37
C LEU A 300 -3.56 11.06 -11.47
N ARG A 301 -3.50 11.56 -12.70
CA ARG A 301 -3.05 10.78 -13.86
C ARG A 301 -1.55 10.52 -13.80
N ASP A 302 -0.77 11.53 -13.49
CA ASP A 302 0.68 11.49 -13.40
C ASP A 302 1.15 10.49 -12.34
N PHE A 303 0.44 10.42 -11.21
CA PHE A 303 0.77 9.55 -10.09
C PHE A 303 0.04 8.19 -10.13
N SER A 304 -0.68 7.89 -11.20
CA SER A 304 -1.40 6.61 -11.33
C SER A 304 -0.49 5.40 -11.22
N LEU A 305 0.79 5.50 -11.62
CA LEU A 305 1.78 4.44 -11.42
C LEU A 305 1.96 4.07 -9.95
N LEU A 306 1.86 5.04 -9.03
CA LEU A 306 1.98 4.79 -7.59
C LEU A 306 0.71 4.17 -6.99
N TYR A 307 -0.46 4.40 -7.60
CA TYR A 307 -1.76 3.90 -7.15
C TYR A 307 -2.14 2.55 -7.76
N ALA A 308 -1.65 2.30 -8.97
CA ALA A 308 -1.93 1.12 -9.77
C ALA A 308 -0.63 0.59 -10.42
N PRO A 309 0.26 -0.05 -9.62
CA PRO A 309 1.64 -0.31 -10.01
C PRO A 309 1.84 -1.50 -10.95
N ASN A 310 0.78 -2.31 -11.17
CA ASN A 310 0.89 -3.56 -11.92
C ASN A 310 0.00 -3.55 -13.16
N ILE A 311 0.31 -4.41 -14.15
CA ILE A 311 -0.52 -4.61 -15.35
C ILE A 311 -1.96 -4.99 -14.97
N ASN A 312 -2.12 -5.82 -13.94
CA ASN A 312 -3.41 -6.27 -13.45
C ASN A 312 -4.24 -5.16 -12.80
N SER A 313 -3.62 -4.15 -12.18
CA SER A 313 -4.29 -3.05 -11.49
C SER A 313 -5.29 -2.33 -12.38
N TYR A 314 -4.96 -2.08 -13.64
CA TYR A 314 -5.78 -1.33 -14.62
C TYR A 314 -7.03 -2.09 -15.06
N LYS A 315 -7.07 -3.41 -14.87
CA LYS A 315 -8.25 -4.23 -15.17
C LYS A 315 -9.42 -3.98 -14.20
N ARG A 316 -9.16 -3.30 -13.08
CA ARG A 316 -10.20 -2.85 -12.13
C ARG A 316 -11.04 -1.70 -12.67
N PHE A 317 -10.46 -0.79 -13.45
CA PHE A 317 -11.09 0.46 -13.91
C PHE A 317 -12.12 0.18 -15.00
N GLN A 318 -13.32 -0.24 -14.57
CA GLN A 318 -14.46 -0.56 -15.44
C GLN A 318 -15.69 0.25 -15.01
N PRO A 319 -16.46 0.81 -15.94
CA PRO A 319 -17.71 1.48 -15.60
C PRO A 319 -18.66 0.56 -14.81
N GLY A 320 -19.23 1.07 -13.72
CA GLY A 320 -20.17 0.32 -12.88
C GLY A 320 -19.53 -0.68 -11.90
N SER A 321 -18.20 -0.70 -11.76
CA SER A 321 -17.47 -1.59 -10.85
C SER A 321 -17.10 -0.96 -9.52
N PHE A 322 -17.57 0.24 -9.20
CA PHE A 322 -17.14 1.09 -8.09
C PHE A 322 -15.64 1.49 -8.10
N ALA A 323 -14.84 0.95 -9.03
CA ALA A 323 -13.51 1.49 -9.32
C ALA A 323 -13.64 2.68 -10.26
N PRO A 324 -12.98 3.82 -9.99
CA PRO A 324 -13.17 5.03 -10.78
C PRO A 324 -12.54 4.91 -12.15
N THR A 325 -13.16 5.56 -13.16
CA THR A 325 -12.61 5.68 -14.51
C THR A 325 -12.31 7.12 -14.90
N ALA A 326 -12.77 8.08 -14.10
CA ALA A 326 -12.73 9.51 -14.40
C ALA A 326 -11.94 10.29 -13.33
N VAL A 327 -11.23 11.33 -13.78
CA VAL A 327 -10.55 12.31 -12.92
C VAL A 327 -11.61 13.29 -12.39
N ALA A 328 -12.29 12.89 -11.35
CA ALA A 328 -13.38 13.66 -10.75
C ALA A 328 -13.38 13.51 -9.23
N TRP A 329 -13.93 14.52 -8.56
CA TRP A 329 -14.22 14.48 -7.14
C TRP A 329 -15.70 14.78 -6.86
N GLY A 330 -16.20 14.31 -5.74
CA GLY A 330 -17.58 14.60 -5.34
C GLY A 330 -17.82 14.35 -3.86
N HIS A 331 -18.88 14.99 -3.33
CA HIS A 331 -19.35 14.77 -1.96
C HIS A 331 -20.08 13.42 -1.89
N ASP A 332 -19.57 12.51 -1.04
CA ASP A 332 -20.11 11.17 -0.81
C ASP A 332 -20.43 10.38 -2.12
N ASN A 333 -19.65 10.62 -3.18
CA ASN A 333 -19.90 10.07 -4.51
C ASN A 333 -18.90 8.94 -4.83
N ARG A 334 -19.35 7.69 -4.76
CA ARG A 334 -18.55 6.48 -5.01
C ARG A 334 -18.20 6.25 -6.49
N THR A 335 -18.72 7.05 -7.42
CA THR A 335 -18.35 6.97 -8.84
C THR A 335 -17.14 7.84 -9.18
N CYS A 336 -16.72 8.72 -8.26
CA CYS A 336 -15.57 9.61 -8.42
C CYS A 336 -14.27 8.94 -7.96
N ALA A 337 -13.15 9.39 -8.52
CA ALA A 337 -11.81 9.01 -8.08
C ALA A 337 -11.50 9.51 -6.66
N LEU A 338 -11.95 10.72 -6.35
CA LEU A 338 -11.79 11.36 -5.05
C LEU A 338 -13.17 11.62 -4.44
N ARG A 339 -13.43 10.99 -3.29
CA ARG A 339 -14.69 11.13 -2.57
C ARG A 339 -14.46 11.89 -1.27
N VAL A 340 -15.13 13.02 -1.09
CA VAL A 340 -15.09 13.80 0.16
C VAL A 340 -16.17 13.27 1.09
N VAL A 341 -15.78 12.90 2.31
CA VAL A 341 -16.65 12.29 3.32
C VAL A 341 -16.45 12.93 4.69
N GLY A 342 -17.42 12.74 5.57
CA GLY A 342 -17.42 13.27 6.93
C GLY A 342 -17.79 14.75 7.00
N HIS A 343 -17.87 15.27 8.21
CA HIS A 343 -18.25 16.64 8.52
C HIS A 343 -17.40 17.17 9.70
N GLY A 344 -17.10 18.46 9.71
CA GLY A 344 -16.32 19.09 10.76
C GLY A 344 -15.00 18.32 10.98
N ARG A 345 -14.74 17.84 12.19
CA ARG A 345 -13.50 17.15 12.54
C ARG A 345 -13.29 15.81 11.82
N SER A 346 -14.36 15.20 11.31
CA SER A 346 -14.27 13.93 10.58
C SER A 346 -14.12 14.10 9.07
N MET A 347 -14.12 15.35 8.57
CA MET A 347 -13.97 15.63 7.15
C MET A 347 -12.61 15.16 6.63
N ARG A 348 -12.65 14.42 5.51
CA ARG A 348 -11.50 13.86 4.84
C ARG A 348 -11.85 13.57 3.38
N PHE A 349 -10.88 13.24 2.58
CA PHE A 349 -11.15 12.63 1.27
C PHE A 349 -10.63 11.19 1.23
N GLU A 350 -11.22 10.43 0.33
CA GLU A 350 -10.89 9.05 -0.01
C GLU A 350 -10.39 9.01 -1.45
N ASN A 351 -9.18 8.51 -1.69
CA ASN A 351 -8.72 8.16 -3.03
C ASN A 351 -9.09 6.71 -3.33
N ARG A 352 -9.86 6.50 -4.39
CA ARG A 352 -10.44 5.21 -4.77
C ARG A 352 -9.70 4.49 -5.90
N LEU A 353 -8.61 5.10 -6.44
CA LEU A 353 -7.79 4.47 -7.47
C LEU A 353 -7.01 3.25 -6.98
N PRO A 354 -6.39 3.27 -5.78
CA PRO A 354 -5.53 2.18 -5.36
C PRO A 354 -6.25 0.84 -5.28
N GLY A 355 -5.59 -0.21 -5.76
CA GLY A 355 -6.03 -1.60 -5.64
C GLY A 355 -5.35 -2.34 -4.49
N GLY A 356 -5.79 -3.56 -4.19
CA GLY A 356 -5.21 -4.39 -3.14
C GLY A 356 -3.73 -4.75 -3.35
N ASP A 357 -3.22 -4.54 -4.55
CA ASP A 357 -1.83 -4.75 -4.96
C ASP A 357 -0.92 -3.52 -4.77
N VAL A 358 -1.45 -2.43 -4.24
CA VAL A 358 -0.71 -1.17 -4.02
C VAL A 358 0.44 -1.34 -3.03
N ASN A 359 1.51 -0.55 -3.24
CA ASN A 359 2.51 -0.25 -2.22
C ASN A 359 2.02 0.96 -1.40
N PRO A 360 1.64 0.77 -0.12
CA PRO A 360 1.00 1.84 0.66
C PRO A 360 1.92 3.05 0.86
N TYR A 361 3.22 2.83 0.99
CA TYR A 361 4.18 3.91 1.19
C TYR A 361 4.27 4.83 -0.03
N LEU A 362 4.33 4.25 -1.23
CA LEU A 362 4.38 5.00 -2.48
C LEU A 362 3.07 5.73 -2.76
N ALA A 363 1.95 5.05 -2.55
CA ALA A 363 0.64 5.64 -2.76
C ALA A 363 0.41 6.83 -1.82
N VAL A 364 0.70 6.68 -0.53
CA VAL A 364 0.54 7.76 0.46
C VAL A 364 1.54 8.89 0.20
N ALA A 365 2.78 8.58 -0.20
CA ALA A 365 3.74 9.60 -0.63
C ALA A 365 3.21 10.40 -1.83
N GLY A 366 2.58 9.72 -2.80
CA GLY A 366 1.90 10.36 -3.93
C GLY A 366 0.77 11.30 -3.50
N LEU A 367 -0.07 10.84 -2.55
CA LEU A 367 -1.15 11.67 -2.01
C LEU A 367 -0.61 12.94 -1.31
N VAL A 368 0.41 12.80 -0.48
CA VAL A 368 1.03 13.94 0.22
C VAL A 368 1.67 14.90 -0.78
N ALA A 369 2.44 14.38 -1.74
CA ALA A 369 3.11 15.19 -2.76
C ALA A 369 2.12 15.95 -3.65
N ALA A 370 1.05 15.29 -4.11
CA ALA A 370 -0.01 15.90 -4.90
C ALA A 370 -0.73 17.02 -4.14
N GLY A 371 -1.04 16.76 -2.87
CA GLY A 371 -1.69 17.78 -2.03
C GLY A 371 -0.80 18.98 -1.74
N LEU A 372 0.48 18.77 -1.48
CA LEU A 372 1.47 19.83 -1.31
C LEU A 372 1.60 20.68 -2.58
N HIS A 373 1.66 20.05 -3.76
CA HIS A 373 1.65 20.76 -5.02
C HIS A 373 0.43 21.70 -5.14
N GLY A 374 -0.75 21.23 -4.73
CA GLY A 374 -1.96 22.07 -4.70
C GLY A 374 -1.86 23.26 -3.75
N ILE A 375 -1.32 23.07 -2.55
CA ILE A 375 -1.13 24.14 -1.55
C ILE A 375 -0.07 25.14 -2.02
N GLU A 376 1.10 24.65 -2.43
CA GLU A 376 2.26 25.48 -2.82
C GLU A 376 1.96 26.35 -4.04
N HIS A 377 1.10 25.89 -4.96
CA HIS A 377 0.70 26.62 -6.17
C HIS A 377 -0.69 27.28 -6.06
N GLY A 378 -1.37 27.18 -4.92
CA GLY A 378 -2.70 27.76 -4.72
C GLY A 378 -3.73 27.29 -5.75
N LEU A 379 -3.70 25.99 -6.11
CA LEU A 379 -4.56 25.45 -7.16
C LEU A 379 -6.03 25.56 -6.77
N GLU A 380 -6.86 26.03 -7.71
CA GLU A 380 -8.29 26.15 -7.51
C GLU A 380 -8.99 24.80 -7.73
N LEU A 381 -9.86 24.43 -6.79
CA LEU A 381 -10.65 23.21 -6.87
C LEU A 381 -11.81 23.40 -7.86
N PRO A 382 -11.91 22.59 -8.94
CA PRO A 382 -13.03 22.64 -9.85
C PRO A 382 -14.34 22.20 -9.15
N ASP A 383 -15.48 22.43 -9.83
CA ASP A 383 -16.78 22.03 -9.29
C ASP A 383 -16.87 20.52 -9.06
N ALA A 384 -17.61 20.14 -8.01
CA ALA A 384 -17.86 18.75 -7.68
C ALA A 384 -18.66 18.05 -8.79
N CYS A 385 -18.36 16.78 -9.03
CA CYS A 385 -19.19 15.93 -9.86
C CYS A 385 -20.53 15.66 -9.18
N GLU A 386 -21.61 16.13 -9.80
CA GLU A 386 -22.96 15.77 -9.44
C GLU A 386 -23.44 14.57 -10.27
N GLY A 387 -23.92 13.53 -9.59
CA GLY A 387 -24.41 12.31 -10.25
C GLY A 387 -23.33 11.31 -10.63
N ASN A 388 -23.43 10.69 -11.82
CA ASN A 388 -22.62 9.53 -12.20
C ASN A 388 -21.39 9.95 -13.01
N ALA A 389 -20.19 9.87 -12.40
CA ALA A 389 -18.91 10.20 -13.05
C ALA A 389 -18.56 9.27 -14.23
N TYR A 390 -19.07 8.04 -14.28
CA TYR A 390 -18.82 7.12 -15.39
C TYR A 390 -19.41 7.59 -16.72
N THR A 391 -20.46 8.42 -16.68
CA THR A 391 -21.16 8.92 -17.87
C THR A 391 -20.92 10.39 -18.15
N ALA A 392 -20.27 11.09 -17.23
CA ALA A 392 -19.93 12.50 -17.36
C ALA A 392 -18.67 12.71 -18.22
N ARG A 393 -18.47 13.93 -18.70
CA ARG A 393 -17.31 14.29 -19.53
C ARG A 393 -16.16 14.77 -18.62
N TYR A 394 -15.35 13.85 -18.17
CA TYR A 394 -14.09 14.09 -17.46
C TYR A 394 -12.93 13.44 -18.18
N ASP A 395 -11.72 13.91 -17.91
CA ASP A 395 -10.53 13.19 -18.30
C ASP A 395 -10.56 11.80 -17.66
N GLN A 396 -10.08 10.81 -18.41
CA GLN A 396 -10.07 9.43 -17.92
C GLN A 396 -8.77 9.12 -17.19
N VAL A 397 -8.85 8.28 -16.17
CA VAL A 397 -7.65 7.71 -15.55
C VAL A 397 -6.91 6.83 -16.57
N PRO A 398 -5.60 6.63 -16.46
CA PRO A 398 -4.87 5.73 -17.35
C PRO A 398 -5.49 4.33 -17.37
N THR A 399 -5.50 3.72 -18.56
CA THR A 399 -6.12 2.40 -18.78
C THR A 399 -5.11 1.26 -18.84
N SER A 400 -3.82 1.56 -18.73
CA SER A 400 -2.74 0.59 -18.77
C SER A 400 -1.52 1.07 -17.99
N LEU A 401 -0.72 0.10 -17.53
CA LEU A 401 0.58 0.38 -16.90
C LEU A 401 1.50 1.17 -17.84
N ARG A 402 1.43 0.90 -19.17
CA ARG A 402 2.23 1.61 -20.17
C ARG A 402 1.91 3.09 -20.22
N GLU A 403 0.62 3.44 -20.23
CA GLU A 403 0.16 4.84 -20.21
C GLU A 403 0.58 5.53 -18.92
N ALA A 404 0.36 4.89 -17.77
CA ALA A 404 0.73 5.45 -16.47
C ALA A 404 2.24 5.64 -16.30
N ALA A 405 3.04 4.70 -16.79
CA ALA A 405 4.50 4.81 -16.76
C ALA A 405 5.02 5.96 -17.62
N ALA A 406 4.40 6.21 -18.78
CA ALA A 406 4.73 7.36 -19.64
C ALA A 406 4.36 8.69 -18.96
N LEU A 407 3.15 8.78 -18.40
CA LEU A 407 2.72 9.98 -17.67
C LEU A 407 3.62 10.28 -16.46
N TRP A 408 4.02 9.26 -15.71
CA TRP A 408 4.96 9.38 -14.60
C TRP A 408 6.34 9.90 -15.05
N GLU A 409 6.89 9.34 -16.14
CA GLU A 409 8.19 9.72 -16.70
C GLU A 409 8.19 11.19 -17.18
N ASP A 410 7.09 11.66 -17.79
CA ASP A 410 6.95 13.02 -18.33
C ASP A 410 6.50 14.04 -17.29
N SER A 411 6.10 13.61 -16.08
CA SER A 411 5.53 14.47 -15.05
C SER A 411 6.56 15.40 -14.42
N GLN A 412 6.36 16.69 -14.59
CA GLN A 412 7.14 17.71 -13.88
C GLN A 412 6.85 17.68 -12.37
N VAL A 413 5.59 17.45 -11.97
CA VAL A 413 5.17 17.35 -10.56
C VAL A 413 5.85 16.17 -9.87
N ALA A 414 6.00 15.03 -10.56
CA ALA A 414 6.73 13.89 -10.02
C ALA A 414 8.22 14.19 -9.81
N ARG A 415 8.87 14.86 -10.77
CA ARG A 415 10.28 15.23 -10.66
C ARG A 415 10.53 16.22 -9.52
N GLU A 416 9.68 17.22 -9.37
CA GLU A 416 9.75 18.21 -8.29
C GLU A 416 9.52 17.57 -6.91
N ALA A 417 8.59 16.61 -6.81
CA ALA A 417 8.26 15.97 -5.55
C ALA A 417 9.28 14.90 -5.12
N PHE A 418 9.73 14.07 -6.05
CA PHE A 418 10.50 12.85 -5.75
C PHE A 418 11.94 12.89 -6.23
N GLY A 419 12.27 13.76 -7.20
CA GLY A 419 13.57 13.82 -7.87
C GLY A 419 13.67 12.85 -9.04
N ASP A 420 14.61 13.15 -9.96
CA ASP A 420 14.80 12.38 -11.20
C ASP A 420 15.16 10.91 -10.96
N ASP A 421 15.98 10.64 -9.94
CA ASP A 421 16.43 9.27 -9.62
C ASP A 421 15.27 8.36 -9.22
N VAL A 422 14.33 8.87 -8.39
CA VAL A 422 13.15 8.11 -7.97
C VAL A 422 12.20 7.93 -9.14
N VAL A 423 11.99 8.97 -9.95
CA VAL A 423 11.16 8.88 -11.16
C VAL A 423 11.70 7.83 -12.11
N ALA A 424 13.01 7.85 -12.40
CA ALA A 424 13.66 6.87 -13.26
C ALA A 424 13.59 5.45 -12.68
N HIS A 425 13.77 5.31 -11.38
CA HIS A 425 13.74 4.02 -10.69
C HIS A 425 12.38 3.31 -10.84
N TYR A 426 11.28 3.98 -10.51
CA TYR A 426 9.93 3.39 -10.61
C TYR A 426 9.44 3.29 -12.06
N ARG A 427 9.91 4.17 -12.95
CA ARG A 427 9.71 4.01 -14.39
C ARG A 427 10.36 2.72 -14.89
N ASN A 428 11.59 2.42 -14.43
CA ASN A 428 12.30 1.18 -14.80
C ASN A 428 11.59 -0.07 -14.26
N MET A 429 11.06 -0.04 -13.05
CA MET A 429 10.23 -1.13 -12.50
C MET A 429 9.05 -1.44 -13.44
N ALA A 430 8.33 -0.43 -13.88
CA ALA A 430 7.21 -0.60 -14.82
C ALA A 430 7.67 -1.10 -16.21
N ARG A 431 8.83 -0.64 -16.71
CA ARG A 431 9.42 -1.11 -17.98
C ARG A 431 9.69 -2.60 -17.95
N VAL A 432 10.35 -3.08 -16.89
CA VAL A 432 10.69 -4.50 -16.72
C VAL A 432 9.44 -5.38 -16.74
N GLU A 433 8.41 -4.97 -16.00
CA GLU A 433 7.15 -5.70 -15.93
C GLU A 433 6.42 -5.72 -17.30
N LEU A 434 6.43 -4.60 -18.02
CA LEU A 434 5.84 -4.49 -19.35
C LEU A 434 6.56 -5.36 -20.37
N GLU A 435 7.90 -5.39 -20.37
CA GLU A 435 8.70 -6.20 -21.28
C GLU A 435 8.44 -7.69 -21.03
N ALA A 436 8.40 -8.12 -19.78
CA ALA A 436 8.08 -9.50 -19.42
C ALA A 436 6.66 -9.90 -19.86
N PHE A 437 5.67 -9.02 -19.65
CA PHE A 437 4.29 -9.27 -20.08
C PHE A 437 4.15 -9.31 -21.60
N ASP A 438 4.80 -8.40 -22.34
CA ASP A 438 4.74 -8.35 -23.80
C ASP A 438 5.38 -9.59 -24.44
N ALA A 439 6.34 -10.22 -23.76
CA ALA A 439 6.96 -11.46 -24.21
C ALA A 439 6.13 -12.72 -23.83
N ALA A 440 5.23 -12.62 -22.88
CA ALA A 440 4.45 -13.76 -22.39
C ALA A 440 3.34 -14.15 -23.37
N VAL A 441 3.23 -15.47 -23.68
CA VAL A 441 2.09 -16.00 -24.44
C VAL A 441 0.94 -16.28 -23.49
N THR A 442 -0.13 -15.52 -23.64
CA THR A 442 -1.27 -15.58 -22.70
C THR A 442 -2.34 -16.60 -23.15
N ASP A 443 -3.19 -17.03 -22.22
CA ASP A 443 -4.38 -17.83 -22.51
C ASP A 443 -5.29 -17.21 -23.54
N TRP A 444 -5.37 -15.89 -23.54
CA TRP A 444 -6.19 -15.15 -24.48
C TRP A 444 -5.73 -15.42 -25.91
N GLU A 445 -4.44 -15.34 -26.17
CA GLU A 445 -3.82 -15.60 -27.47
C GLU A 445 -4.00 -17.06 -27.89
N LEU A 446 -3.72 -18.00 -26.97
CA LEU A 446 -3.91 -19.43 -27.25
C LEU A 446 -5.35 -19.75 -27.67
N ARG A 447 -6.36 -19.24 -26.94
CA ARG A 447 -7.77 -19.48 -27.25
C ARG A 447 -8.21 -18.83 -28.58
N ARG A 448 -7.61 -17.70 -28.93
CA ARG A 448 -7.97 -16.94 -30.14
C ARG A 448 -7.31 -17.47 -31.39
N SER A 449 -6.04 -17.90 -31.28
CA SER A 449 -5.16 -18.08 -32.43
C SER A 449 -4.92 -19.54 -32.78
N PHE A 450 -4.99 -20.48 -31.81
CA PHE A 450 -4.52 -21.86 -31.95
C PHE A 450 -5.13 -22.60 -33.14
N GLU A 451 -6.41 -22.46 -33.38
CA GLU A 451 -7.14 -23.14 -34.47
C GLU A 451 -7.73 -22.17 -35.50
N ARG A 452 -7.97 -20.92 -35.10
CA ARG A 452 -8.80 -19.99 -35.87
C ARG A 452 -8.01 -19.05 -36.77
N LEU A 453 -6.71 -18.91 -36.60
CA LEU A 453 -5.84 -18.02 -37.37
C LEU A 453 -4.75 -18.78 -38.09
#